data_5a66982087f723388005dc69be0fae2f
#
_entry.id   5a66982087f723388005dc69be0fae2f
#
_cell.length_a   1.000
_cell.length_b   1.000
_cell.length_c   1.000
_cell.angle_alpha   90.00
_cell.angle_beta   90.00
_cell.angle_gamma   90.00
#
_symmetry.space_group_name_H-M   'P 1'
#
loop_
_entity.id
_entity.type
_entity.pdbx_description
1 polymer ?
#
loop_
_entity_poly.entity_id
_entity_poly.type
_entity_poly.pdbx_seq_one_letter_code
_entity_poly.pdbx_strand_id
1 'polypeptide(L)'
;MIKINTLKALKDCGVVAVVRGDSKEVGVEISKACVKGGVKAIEVAYTNKFANDIIREVSEIYAGQDDVVIGAGTVLDAETARSAMLAGAKYIVSPAFDAETAKICNRYKVPYLPGVMTINEIISAHEAGVDFVKLFPGSAFGQGYVKAIKGPLPYANIMVTGGVNIDNLDSWIKAGVDAVGIGGELNKLGEEGKFDEITSICQGYIAKLNEARGC
;
A
#
# COMPACT_ATOMS: atom_id res chain seq x y z
N MET A 1 0.96 -13.93 -14.88
CA MET A 1 1.09 -14.35 -13.47
C MET A 1 1.58 -13.24 -12.52
N ILE A 2 2.38 -12.26 -13.00
CA ILE A 2 2.91 -11.18 -12.14
C ILE A 2 1.82 -10.44 -11.34
N LYS A 3 0.76 -9.95 -12.00
CA LYS A 3 -0.36 -9.23 -11.32
C LYS A 3 -0.98 -10.06 -10.19
N ILE A 4 -1.25 -11.34 -10.43
CA ILE A 4 -1.89 -12.24 -9.45
C ILE A 4 -0.98 -12.44 -8.23
N ASN A 5 0.31 -12.70 -8.46
CA ASN A 5 1.28 -12.90 -7.37
C ASN A 5 1.44 -11.64 -6.52
N THR A 6 1.49 -10.46 -7.16
CA THR A 6 1.57 -9.18 -6.44
C THR A 6 0.32 -8.92 -5.60
N LEU A 7 -0.87 -9.15 -6.15
CA LEU A 7 -2.13 -9.00 -5.40
C LEU A 7 -2.20 -9.96 -4.22
N LYS A 8 -1.74 -11.21 -4.43
CA LYS A 8 -1.66 -12.20 -3.35
C LYS A 8 -0.68 -11.74 -2.27
N ALA A 9 0.53 -11.29 -2.63
CA ALA A 9 1.52 -10.83 -1.68
C ALA A 9 1.03 -9.62 -0.87
N LEU A 10 0.33 -8.65 -1.50
CA LEU A 10 -0.29 -7.52 -0.81
C LEU A 10 -1.32 -7.99 0.23
N LYS A 11 -2.18 -8.94 -0.16
CA LYS A 11 -3.24 -9.46 0.72
C LYS A 11 -2.68 -10.30 1.85
N ASP A 12 -1.68 -11.14 1.57
CA ASP A 12 -1.01 -11.98 2.58
C ASP A 12 -0.26 -11.11 3.59
N CYS A 13 0.49 -10.11 3.12
CA CYS A 13 1.18 -9.16 3.99
C CYS A 13 0.19 -8.37 4.87
N GLY A 14 -0.92 -7.89 4.32
CA GLY A 14 -2.00 -7.18 5.00
C GLY A 14 -1.63 -5.82 5.62
N VAL A 15 -0.36 -5.46 5.63
CA VAL A 15 0.15 -4.14 6.05
C VAL A 15 1.04 -3.58 4.95
N VAL A 16 0.77 -2.35 4.54
CA VAL A 16 1.54 -1.61 3.53
C VAL A 16 2.22 -0.42 4.21
N ALA A 17 3.54 -0.35 4.15
CA ALA A 17 4.30 0.79 4.66
C ALA A 17 4.36 1.89 3.60
N VAL A 18 3.77 3.05 3.90
CA VAL A 18 3.81 4.24 3.03
C VAL A 18 5.06 5.05 3.36
N VAL A 19 6.06 4.98 2.48
CA VAL A 19 7.37 5.59 2.65
C VAL A 19 7.45 6.90 1.88
N ARG A 20 7.95 7.94 2.56
CA ARG A 20 8.26 9.24 1.95
C ARG A 20 9.75 9.50 1.97
N GLY A 21 10.32 9.79 3.19
CA GLY A 21 11.73 10.10 3.39
C GLY A 21 12.15 11.47 2.80
N ASP A 22 13.02 12.19 3.49
CA ASP A 22 13.50 13.50 3.05
C ASP A 22 14.66 13.40 2.04
N SER A 23 15.31 12.25 1.98
CA SER A 23 16.33 11.90 1.00
C SER A 23 16.11 10.50 0.44
N LYS A 24 16.86 10.15 -0.60
CA LYS A 24 16.87 8.79 -1.16
C LYS A 24 17.32 7.78 -0.10
N GLU A 25 18.40 8.08 0.60
CA GLU A 25 19.02 7.21 1.63
C GLU A 25 18.03 6.92 2.75
N VAL A 26 17.36 7.95 3.27
CA VAL A 26 16.35 7.81 4.34
C VAL A 26 15.18 6.95 3.86
N GLY A 27 14.68 7.17 2.64
CA GLY A 27 13.59 6.36 2.09
C GLY A 27 13.97 4.88 1.91
N VAL A 28 15.20 4.61 1.47
CA VAL A 28 15.75 3.24 1.37
C VAL A 28 15.86 2.59 2.74
N GLU A 29 16.43 3.28 3.74
CA GLU A 29 16.60 2.73 5.09
C GLU A 29 15.25 2.50 5.81
N ILE A 30 14.25 3.40 5.66
CA ILE A 30 12.88 3.16 6.15
C ILE A 30 12.33 1.86 5.53
N SER A 31 12.46 1.71 4.21
CA SER A 31 11.96 0.53 3.50
C SER A 31 12.61 -0.76 4.00
N LYS A 32 13.93 -0.75 4.19
CA LYS A 32 14.69 -1.89 4.74
C LYS A 32 14.26 -2.23 6.16
N ALA A 33 14.07 -1.23 7.02
CA ALA A 33 13.63 -1.41 8.40
C ALA A 33 12.20 -2.00 8.45
N CYS A 34 11.30 -1.56 7.56
CA CYS A 34 9.95 -2.12 7.44
C CYS A 34 10.00 -3.61 7.05
N VAL A 35 10.78 -3.96 6.01
CA VAL A 35 10.91 -5.35 5.55
C VAL A 35 11.54 -6.22 6.63
N LYS A 36 12.58 -5.74 7.33
CA LYS A 36 13.20 -6.42 8.49
C LYS A 36 12.18 -6.67 9.60
N GLY A 37 11.23 -5.77 9.79
CA GLY A 37 10.12 -5.90 10.75
C GLY A 37 8.96 -6.76 10.27
N GLY A 38 9.03 -7.35 9.06
CA GLY A 38 8.00 -8.23 8.49
C GLY A 38 6.96 -7.52 7.61
N VAL A 39 6.98 -6.19 7.50
CA VAL A 39 6.11 -5.46 6.57
C VAL A 39 6.75 -5.48 5.19
N LYS A 40 6.33 -6.44 4.36
CA LYS A 40 6.93 -6.78 3.07
C LYS A 40 6.28 -6.05 1.88
N ALA A 41 5.26 -5.26 2.10
CA ALA A 41 4.64 -4.42 1.08
C ALA A 41 5.01 -2.95 1.34
N ILE A 42 5.78 -2.36 0.42
CA ILE A 42 6.31 -0.99 0.52
C ILE A 42 5.66 -0.13 -0.57
N GLU A 43 5.05 0.99 -0.18
CA GLU A 43 4.47 2.01 -1.06
C GLU A 43 5.33 3.28 -1.00
N VAL A 44 6.19 3.53 -1.99
CA VAL A 44 7.00 4.76 -2.05
C VAL A 44 6.17 5.88 -2.67
N ALA A 45 5.94 6.95 -1.90
CA ALA A 45 5.04 8.04 -2.32
C ALA A 45 5.74 9.06 -3.24
N TYR A 46 5.11 9.39 -4.35
CA TYR A 46 5.58 10.40 -5.32
C TYR A 46 5.45 11.86 -4.86
N THR A 47 5.05 12.08 -3.60
CA THR A 47 5.31 13.37 -2.92
C THR A 47 6.79 13.60 -2.64
N ASN A 48 7.61 12.54 -2.75
CA ASN A 48 9.06 12.59 -2.64
C ASN A 48 9.69 12.64 -4.03
N LYS A 49 10.55 13.63 -4.29
CA LYS A 49 11.26 13.81 -5.57
C LYS A 49 12.24 12.67 -5.90
N PHE A 50 12.63 11.88 -4.91
CA PHE A 50 13.53 10.72 -5.06
C PHE A 50 12.77 9.40 -5.22
N ALA A 51 11.44 9.41 -5.41
CA ALA A 51 10.63 8.20 -5.42
C ALA A 51 11.12 7.16 -6.43
N ASN A 52 11.46 7.55 -7.66
CA ASN A 52 12.01 6.64 -8.68
C ASN A 52 13.30 5.95 -8.22
N ASP A 53 14.21 6.71 -7.59
CA ASP A 53 15.51 6.19 -7.17
C ASP A 53 15.37 5.25 -5.97
N ILE A 54 14.48 5.58 -5.03
CA ILE A 54 14.13 4.71 -3.90
C ILE A 54 13.53 3.40 -4.40
N ILE A 55 12.52 3.47 -5.30
CA ILE A 55 11.87 2.28 -5.87
C ILE A 55 12.90 1.38 -6.55
N ARG A 56 13.80 1.97 -7.37
CA ARG A 56 14.83 1.21 -8.09
C ARG A 56 15.74 0.49 -7.11
N GLU A 57 16.33 1.21 -6.17
CA GLU A 57 17.28 0.63 -5.24
C GLU A 57 16.65 -0.43 -4.34
N VAL A 58 15.47 -0.16 -3.77
CA VAL A 58 14.78 -1.13 -2.92
C VAL A 58 14.35 -2.37 -3.73
N SER A 59 13.91 -2.20 -4.98
CA SER A 59 13.57 -3.31 -5.86
C SER A 59 14.79 -4.19 -6.21
N GLU A 60 15.96 -3.58 -6.36
CA GLU A 60 17.23 -4.30 -6.60
C GLU A 60 17.69 -5.04 -5.36
N ILE A 61 17.60 -4.41 -4.16
CA ILE A 61 17.96 -5.05 -2.87
C ILE A 61 17.14 -6.33 -2.63
N TYR A 62 15.85 -6.29 -2.95
CA TYR A 62 14.94 -7.42 -2.73
C TYR A 62 14.65 -8.24 -4.00
N ALA A 63 15.52 -8.14 -5.01
CA ALA A 63 15.40 -8.95 -6.22
C ALA A 63 15.45 -10.44 -5.88
N GLY A 64 14.48 -11.21 -6.38
CA GLY A 64 14.37 -12.64 -6.11
C GLY A 64 13.63 -13.02 -4.82
N GLN A 65 13.19 -12.05 -4.02
CA GLN A 65 12.27 -12.27 -2.89
C GLN A 65 10.83 -11.97 -3.34
N ASP A 66 10.11 -13.03 -3.74
CA ASP A 66 8.77 -12.88 -4.34
C ASP A 66 7.69 -12.40 -3.37
N ASP A 67 7.93 -12.52 -2.08
CA ASP A 67 7.05 -12.07 -1.01
C ASP A 67 7.27 -10.59 -0.61
N VAL A 68 8.36 -9.96 -1.09
CA VAL A 68 8.59 -8.51 -0.94
C VAL A 68 8.10 -7.79 -2.19
N VAL A 69 7.15 -6.90 -2.02
CA VAL A 69 6.55 -6.13 -3.11
C VAL A 69 6.75 -4.63 -2.91
N ILE A 70 7.41 -4.01 -3.87
CA ILE A 70 7.65 -2.57 -3.88
C ILE A 70 6.68 -1.93 -4.86
N GLY A 71 5.98 -0.91 -4.43
CA GLY A 71 5.02 -0.16 -5.24
C GLY A 71 5.23 1.35 -5.14
N ALA A 72 4.48 2.05 -5.95
CA ALA A 72 4.47 3.51 -6.01
C ALA A 72 3.14 4.06 -5.49
N GLY A 73 3.19 5.05 -4.61
CA GLY A 73 2.02 5.75 -4.07
C GLY A 73 1.93 7.21 -4.51
N THR A 74 0.75 7.78 -4.35
CA THR A 74 0.45 9.16 -4.78
C THR A 74 0.73 9.39 -6.26
N VAL A 75 0.46 8.35 -7.07
CA VAL A 75 0.56 8.41 -8.53
C VAL A 75 -0.73 9.02 -9.07
N LEU A 76 -0.64 10.16 -9.76
CA LEU A 76 -1.81 10.96 -10.17
C LEU A 76 -2.14 10.84 -11.67
N ASP A 77 -1.27 10.22 -12.44
CA ASP A 77 -1.38 10.13 -13.90
C ASP A 77 -0.68 8.88 -14.47
N ALA A 78 -0.99 8.57 -15.72
CA ALA A 78 -0.46 7.40 -16.43
C ALA A 78 1.06 7.50 -16.69
N GLU A 79 1.58 8.70 -16.90
CA GLU A 79 2.99 8.98 -17.15
C GLU A 79 3.82 8.66 -15.91
N THR A 80 3.39 9.13 -14.74
CA THR A 80 4.00 8.82 -13.44
C THR A 80 3.89 7.33 -13.15
N ALA A 81 2.74 6.70 -13.42
CA ALA A 81 2.57 5.25 -13.27
C ALA A 81 3.59 4.48 -14.13
N ARG A 82 3.76 4.89 -15.41
CA ARG A 82 4.73 4.24 -16.28
C ARG A 82 6.17 4.44 -15.82
N SER A 83 6.52 5.63 -15.34
CA SER A 83 7.83 5.93 -14.77
C SER A 83 8.12 5.04 -13.55
N ALA A 84 7.17 4.89 -12.65
CA ALA A 84 7.28 4.02 -11.49
C ALA A 84 7.50 2.55 -11.88
N MET A 85 6.76 2.05 -12.88
CA MET A 85 6.95 0.68 -13.39
C MET A 85 8.37 0.47 -13.97
N LEU A 86 8.91 1.47 -14.65
CA LEU A 86 10.28 1.42 -15.19
C LEU A 86 11.34 1.47 -14.09
N ALA A 87 11.02 2.09 -12.95
CA ALA A 87 11.86 2.07 -11.76
C ALA A 87 11.79 0.73 -10.99
N GLY A 88 10.82 -0.14 -11.28
CA GLY A 88 10.68 -1.46 -10.64
C GLY A 88 9.41 -1.63 -9.81
N ALA A 89 8.50 -0.64 -9.78
CA ALA A 89 7.25 -0.76 -9.03
C ALA A 89 6.40 -1.93 -9.55
N LYS A 90 6.01 -2.82 -8.63
CA LYS A 90 5.17 -3.99 -8.89
C LYS A 90 3.67 -3.68 -8.71
N TYR A 91 3.31 -2.58 -8.09
CA TYR A 91 1.93 -2.08 -7.97
C TYR A 91 1.89 -0.55 -7.89
N ILE A 92 0.75 0.02 -8.26
CA ILE A 92 0.52 1.48 -8.30
C ILE A 92 -0.63 1.83 -7.37
N VAL A 93 -0.45 2.86 -6.56
CA VAL A 93 -1.47 3.39 -5.65
C VAL A 93 -1.68 4.87 -5.94
N SER A 94 -2.92 5.31 -5.96
CA SER A 94 -3.27 6.73 -6.10
C SER A 94 -4.25 7.19 -5.01
N PRO A 95 -4.38 8.49 -4.75
CA PRO A 95 -5.38 9.02 -3.83
C PRO A 95 -6.79 9.08 -4.42
N ALA A 96 -6.92 8.94 -5.74
CA ALA A 96 -8.18 8.99 -6.47
C ALA A 96 -8.14 8.04 -7.67
N PHE A 97 -9.29 7.70 -8.24
CA PHE A 97 -9.37 6.90 -9.47
C PHE A 97 -9.06 7.76 -10.70
N ASP A 98 -8.17 7.25 -11.55
CA ASP A 98 -7.87 7.79 -12.88
C ASP A 98 -7.93 6.69 -13.93
N ALA A 99 -8.76 6.88 -14.97
CA ALA A 99 -9.02 5.88 -15.99
C ALA A 99 -7.81 5.58 -16.89
N GLU A 100 -6.99 6.58 -17.20
CA GLU A 100 -5.80 6.39 -18.03
C GLU A 100 -4.70 5.66 -17.24
N THR A 101 -4.59 5.92 -15.93
CA THR A 101 -3.74 5.13 -15.03
C THR A 101 -4.20 3.68 -14.95
N ALA A 102 -5.51 3.43 -14.84
CA ALA A 102 -6.05 2.06 -14.86
C ALA A 102 -5.71 1.35 -16.19
N LYS A 103 -5.87 2.03 -17.30
CA LYS A 103 -5.59 1.53 -18.65
C LYS A 103 -4.11 1.16 -18.84
N ILE A 104 -3.16 2.02 -18.41
CA ILE A 104 -1.74 1.71 -18.52
C ILE A 104 -1.34 0.57 -17.59
N CYS A 105 -1.85 0.53 -16.37
CA CYS A 105 -1.60 -0.54 -15.41
C CYS A 105 -2.09 -1.89 -15.96
N ASN A 106 -3.30 -1.94 -16.52
CA ASN A 106 -3.82 -3.15 -17.17
C ASN A 106 -2.98 -3.59 -18.37
N ARG A 107 -2.49 -2.65 -19.19
CA ARG A 107 -1.63 -2.95 -20.34
C ARG A 107 -0.34 -3.66 -19.93
N TYR A 108 0.28 -3.23 -18.83
CA TYR A 108 1.52 -3.81 -18.34
C TYR A 108 1.32 -4.90 -17.27
N LYS A 109 0.06 -5.26 -16.96
CA LYS A 109 -0.29 -6.27 -15.94
C LYS A 109 0.25 -5.95 -14.55
N VAL A 110 0.25 -4.67 -14.19
CA VAL A 110 0.60 -4.16 -12.86
C VAL A 110 -0.70 -3.85 -12.11
N PRO A 111 -0.87 -4.30 -10.84
CA PRO A 111 -2.03 -3.92 -10.03
C PRO A 111 -2.12 -2.41 -9.85
N TYR A 112 -3.35 -1.89 -9.95
CA TYR A 112 -3.69 -0.51 -9.62
C TYR A 112 -4.63 -0.49 -8.42
N LEU A 113 -4.29 0.29 -7.40
CA LEU A 113 -5.05 0.48 -6.17
C LEU A 113 -5.49 1.96 -6.09
N PRO A 114 -6.53 2.37 -6.81
CA PRO A 114 -7.02 3.75 -6.79
C PRO A 114 -7.67 4.09 -5.45
N GLY A 115 -7.54 5.36 -5.05
CA GLY A 115 -8.30 5.95 -3.97
C GLY A 115 -9.79 6.04 -4.34
N VAL A 116 -10.64 5.67 -3.39
CA VAL A 116 -12.09 5.72 -3.50
C VAL A 116 -12.68 6.18 -2.17
N MET A 117 -13.83 6.85 -2.25
CA MET A 117 -14.59 7.33 -1.11
C MET A 117 -16.02 6.79 -1.11
N THR A 118 -16.56 6.41 -2.27
CA THR A 118 -17.96 6.03 -2.45
C THR A 118 -18.11 4.69 -3.14
N ILE A 119 -19.29 4.06 -2.99
CA ILE A 119 -19.64 2.82 -3.67
C ILE A 119 -19.59 3.00 -5.20
N ASN A 120 -20.04 4.16 -5.73
CA ASN A 120 -19.97 4.41 -7.17
C ASN A 120 -18.54 4.43 -7.70
N GLU A 121 -17.60 5.03 -6.97
CA GLU A 121 -16.18 5.03 -7.36
C GLU A 121 -15.59 3.62 -7.32
N ILE A 122 -15.98 2.79 -6.34
CA ILE A 122 -15.55 1.38 -6.27
C ILE A 122 -16.05 0.61 -7.50
N ILE A 123 -17.34 0.76 -7.87
CA ILE A 123 -17.92 0.11 -9.03
C ILE A 123 -17.19 0.56 -10.31
N SER A 124 -17.01 1.87 -10.51
CA SER A 124 -16.28 2.41 -11.67
C SER A 124 -14.84 1.90 -11.75
N ALA A 125 -14.15 1.78 -10.63
CA ALA A 125 -12.81 1.21 -10.58
C ALA A 125 -12.82 -0.28 -10.98
N HIS A 126 -13.78 -1.07 -10.48
CA HIS A 126 -13.92 -2.48 -10.86
C HIS A 126 -14.23 -2.67 -12.34
N GLU A 127 -15.13 -1.85 -12.92
CA GLU A 127 -15.43 -1.85 -14.36
C GLU A 127 -14.18 -1.55 -15.21
N ALA A 128 -13.26 -0.74 -14.69
CA ALA A 128 -11.95 -0.46 -15.31
C ALA A 128 -10.90 -1.57 -15.07
N GLY A 129 -11.26 -2.71 -14.45
CA GLY A 129 -10.38 -3.86 -14.24
C GLY A 129 -9.47 -3.75 -13.00
N VAL A 130 -9.86 -2.91 -12.03
CA VAL A 130 -9.19 -2.82 -10.73
C VAL A 130 -9.64 -3.98 -9.84
N ASP A 131 -8.68 -4.67 -9.21
CA ASP A 131 -8.95 -5.82 -8.32
C ASP A 131 -8.88 -5.43 -6.83
N PHE A 132 -8.29 -4.28 -6.51
CA PHE A 132 -8.04 -3.83 -5.15
C PHE A 132 -8.19 -2.31 -5.08
N VAL A 133 -9.00 -1.78 -4.19
CA VAL A 133 -9.21 -0.33 -4.03
C VAL A 133 -8.61 0.17 -2.72
N LYS A 134 -8.24 1.44 -2.68
CA LYS A 134 -7.77 2.14 -1.48
C LYS A 134 -8.89 3.03 -0.94
N LEU A 135 -9.46 2.68 0.21
CA LEU A 135 -10.36 3.60 0.94
C LEU A 135 -9.51 4.69 1.60
N PHE A 136 -9.66 5.93 1.14
CA PHE A 136 -8.83 7.05 1.59
C PHE A 136 -9.60 8.39 1.59
N PRO A 137 -9.49 9.20 2.67
CA PRO A 137 -8.83 8.86 3.93
C PRO A 137 -9.74 8.04 4.86
N GLY A 138 -9.23 6.95 5.42
CA GLY A 138 -9.98 6.07 6.32
C GLY A 138 -10.53 6.78 7.56
N SER A 139 -9.78 7.77 8.09
CA SER A 139 -10.19 8.59 9.23
C SER A 139 -11.50 9.36 9.03
N ALA A 140 -11.91 9.60 7.78
CA ALA A 140 -13.16 10.31 7.48
C ALA A 140 -14.41 9.40 7.63
N PHE A 141 -14.24 8.07 7.56
CA PHE A 141 -15.37 7.14 7.45
C PHE A 141 -15.50 6.20 8.64
N GLY A 142 -14.39 5.71 9.18
CA GLY A 142 -14.38 4.69 10.23
C GLY A 142 -14.75 3.29 9.74
N GLN A 143 -14.64 2.30 10.64
CA GLN A 143 -14.79 0.86 10.33
C GLN A 143 -16.23 0.49 9.93
N GLY A 144 -17.22 1.22 10.43
CA GLY A 144 -18.63 1.01 10.09
C GLY A 144 -18.91 1.18 8.59
N TYR A 145 -18.19 2.09 7.95
CA TYR A 145 -18.33 2.33 6.51
C TYR A 145 -17.84 1.15 5.67
N VAL A 146 -16.74 0.50 6.08
CA VAL A 146 -16.25 -0.72 5.41
C VAL A 146 -17.33 -1.82 5.43
N LYS A 147 -17.97 -2.02 6.58
CA LYS A 147 -19.08 -2.99 6.69
C LYS A 147 -20.26 -2.63 5.77
N ALA A 148 -20.58 -1.34 5.67
CA ALA A 148 -21.63 -0.87 4.77
C ALA A 148 -21.26 -1.08 3.28
N ILE A 149 -19.99 -0.93 2.89
CA ILE A 149 -19.51 -1.26 1.54
C ILE A 149 -19.59 -2.77 1.28
N LYS A 150 -19.11 -3.59 2.22
CA LYS A 150 -19.06 -5.05 2.09
C LYS A 150 -20.46 -5.70 2.00
N GLY A 151 -21.52 -5.02 2.46
CA GLY A 151 -22.89 -5.47 2.29
C GLY A 151 -23.26 -5.68 0.81
N PRO A 152 -23.31 -4.63 -0.01
CA PRO A 152 -23.59 -4.73 -1.45
C PRO A 152 -22.40 -5.24 -2.28
N LEU A 153 -21.16 -5.06 -1.85
CA LEU A 153 -19.93 -5.41 -2.59
C LEU A 153 -19.03 -6.36 -1.77
N PRO A 154 -19.49 -7.59 -1.43
CA PRO A 154 -18.71 -8.50 -0.56
C PRO A 154 -17.38 -8.95 -1.19
N TYR A 155 -17.27 -8.87 -2.51
CA TYR A 155 -16.08 -9.24 -3.29
C TYR A 155 -15.02 -8.12 -3.39
N ALA A 156 -15.33 -6.88 -3.00
CA ALA A 156 -14.39 -5.77 -3.08
C ALA A 156 -13.19 -5.99 -2.15
N ASN A 157 -11.98 -6.06 -2.70
CA ASN A 157 -10.77 -6.04 -1.88
C ASN A 157 -10.45 -4.59 -1.52
N ILE A 158 -10.27 -4.31 -0.24
CA ILE A 158 -10.12 -2.94 0.28
C ILE A 158 -8.84 -2.84 1.10
N MET A 159 -7.98 -1.89 0.74
CA MET A 159 -6.92 -1.36 1.60
C MET A 159 -7.40 -0.05 2.21
N VAL A 160 -7.35 0.10 3.52
CA VAL A 160 -7.62 1.38 4.16
C VAL A 160 -6.33 2.11 4.50
N THR A 161 -6.28 3.42 4.22
CA THR A 161 -5.13 4.27 4.54
C THR A 161 -5.63 5.59 5.13
N GLY A 162 -4.86 6.14 6.09
CA GLY A 162 -5.22 7.36 6.82
C GLY A 162 -6.02 7.08 8.08
N GLY A 163 -5.43 7.40 9.23
CA GLY A 163 -6.04 7.18 10.55
C GLY A 163 -5.89 5.75 11.08
N VAL A 164 -5.12 4.88 10.40
CA VAL A 164 -4.76 3.55 10.91
C VAL A 164 -3.55 3.65 11.82
N ASN A 165 -3.62 2.99 12.97
CA ASN A 165 -2.54 2.83 13.93
C ASN A 165 -2.62 1.45 14.60
N ILE A 166 -1.65 1.15 15.47
CA ILE A 166 -1.55 -0.15 16.14
C ILE A 166 -2.78 -0.46 17.02
N ASP A 167 -3.40 0.56 17.61
CA ASP A 167 -4.52 0.39 18.53
C ASP A 167 -5.84 0.07 17.83
N ASN A 168 -5.99 0.49 16.56
CA ASN A 168 -7.22 0.31 15.80
C ASN A 168 -7.12 -0.69 14.64
N LEU A 169 -5.94 -1.27 14.38
CA LEU A 169 -5.70 -2.20 13.28
C LEU A 169 -6.71 -3.38 13.29
N ASP A 170 -6.89 -4.00 14.46
CA ASP A 170 -7.78 -5.15 14.60
C ASP A 170 -9.24 -4.83 14.26
N SER A 171 -9.68 -3.63 14.61
CA SER A 171 -11.02 -3.14 14.29
C SER A 171 -11.24 -2.96 12.78
N TRP A 172 -10.20 -2.52 12.05
CA TRP A 172 -10.24 -2.44 10.59
C TRP A 172 -10.29 -3.82 9.95
N ILE A 173 -9.45 -4.75 10.39
CA ILE A 173 -9.44 -6.13 9.89
C ILE A 173 -10.78 -6.82 10.15
N LYS A 174 -11.33 -6.70 11.38
CA LYS A 174 -12.66 -7.23 11.73
C LYS A 174 -13.81 -6.58 10.95
N ALA A 175 -13.62 -5.37 10.44
CA ALA A 175 -14.59 -4.71 9.56
C ALA A 175 -14.58 -5.28 8.13
N GLY A 176 -13.56 -6.04 7.76
CA GLY A 176 -13.46 -6.73 6.48
C GLY A 176 -12.50 -6.07 5.49
N VAL A 177 -11.55 -5.23 5.93
CA VAL A 177 -10.47 -4.78 5.04
C VAL A 177 -9.46 -5.91 4.83
N ASP A 178 -8.87 -5.93 3.65
CA ASP A 178 -7.88 -6.95 3.24
C ASP A 178 -6.45 -6.51 3.60
N ALA A 179 -6.21 -5.19 3.64
CA ALA A 179 -4.93 -4.60 4.02
C ALA A 179 -5.11 -3.21 4.65
N VAL A 180 -4.09 -2.76 5.37
CA VAL A 180 -4.01 -1.41 5.93
C VAL A 180 -2.73 -0.70 5.48
N GLY A 181 -2.81 0.61 5.24
CA GLY A 181 -1.65 1.45 4.94
C GLY A 181 -1.24 2.26 6.17
N ILE A 182 0.03 2.17 6.56
CA ILE A 182 0.63 2.89 7.68
C ILE A 182 1.81 3.71 7.20
N GLY A 183 2.12 4.86 7.79
CA GLY A 183 3.25 5.65 7.32
C GLY A 183 3.65 6.83 8.19
N GLY A 184 2.72 7.50 8.86
CA GLY A 184 3.01 8.74 9.57
C GLY A 184 4.15 8.61 10.59
N GLU A 185 4.05 7.63 11.48
CA GLU A 185 5.05 7.35 12.51
C GLU A 185 6.38 6.83 11.91
N LEU A 186 6.29 5.95 10.90
CA LEU A 186 7.49 5.38 10.26
C LEU A 186 8.34 6.46 9.60
N ASN A 187 7.70 7.40 8.90
CA ASN A 187 8.43 8.50 8.25
C ASN A 187 9.07 9.44 9.27
N LYS A 188 8.35 9.80 10.35
CA LYS A 188 8.90 10.62 11.43
C LYS A 188 10.13 9.99 12.07
N LEU A 189 10.06 8.71 12.38
CA LEU A 189 11.23 7.98 12.95
C LEU A 189 12.38 7.88 11.95
N GLY A 190 12.07 7.74 10.66
CA GLY A 190 13.08 7.73 9.60
C GLY A 190 13.84 9.05 9.49
N GLU A 191 13.14 10.20 9.59
CA GLU A 191 13.75 11.53 9.66
C GLU A 191 14.66 11.71 10.88
N GLU A 192 14.34 11.03 11.99
CA GLU A 192 15.14 11.00 13.22
C GLU A 192 16.29 9.96 13.18
N GLY A 193 16.41 9.16 12.11
CA GLY A 193 17.41 8.08 11.97
C GLY A 193 17.14 6.85 12.84
N LYS A 194 15.93 6.68 13.36
CA LYS A 194 15.54 5.64 14.32
C LYS A 194 15.04 4.36 13.63
N PHE A 195 15.85 3.75 12.77
CA PHE A 195 15.44 2.62 11.94
C PHE A 195 15.15 1.33 12.72
N ASP A 196 15.82 1.11 13.87
CA ASP A 196 15.52 -0.06 14.71
C ASP A 196 14.15 0.07 15.41
N GLU A 197 13.72 1.30 15.74
CA GLU A 197 12.36 1.54 16.25
C GLU A 197 11.32 1.25 15.17
N ILE A 198 11.57 1.64 13.91
CA ILE A 198 10.70 1.28 12.76
C ILE A 198 10.55 -0.23 12.66
N THR A 199 11.66 -0.97 12.75
CA THR A 199 11.65 -2.44 12.72
C THR A 199 10.76 -3.01 13.82
N SER A 200 10.91 -2.52 15.05
CA SER A 200 10.12 -2.97 16.21
C SER A 200 8.63 -2.67 16.06
N ILE A 201 8.28 -1.48 15.58
CA ILE A 201 6.89 -1.08 15.31
C ILE A 201 6.28 -1.98 14.23
N CYS A 202 6.99 -2.25 13.14
CA CYS A 202 6.53 -3.15 12.10
C CYS A 202 6.27 -4.56 12.60
N GLN A 203 7.15 -5.10 13.46
CA GLN A 203 6.92 -6.38 14.14
C GLN A 203 5.62 -6.37 14.96
N GLY A 204 5.36 -5.28 15.69
CA GLY A 204 4.12 -5.09 16.44
C GLY A 204 2.88 -5.10 15.55
N TYR A 205 2.92 -4.41 14.40
CA TYR A 205 1.82 -4.44 13.43
C TYR A 205 1.56 -5.84 12.86
N ILE A 206 2.61 -6.58 12.52
CA ILE A 206 2.47 -7.95 11.98
C ILE A 206 1.92 -8.89 13.06
N ALA A 207 2.41 -8.82 14.30
CA ALA A 207 1.87 -9.61 15.41
C ALA A 207 0.37 -9.35 15.62
N LYS A 208 -0.02 -8.07 15.69
CA LYS A 208 -1.42 -7.67 15.87
C LYS A 208 -2.32 -8.06 14.68
N LEU A 209 -1.79 -7.99 13.45
CA LEU A 209 -2.50 -8.47 12.26
C LEU A 209 -2.79 -9.98 12.34
N ASN A 210 -1.79 -10.78 12.74
CA ASN A 210 -1.94 -12.23 12.87
C ASN A 210 -2.99 -12.58 13.92
N GLU A 211 -2.95 -11.93 15.09
CA GLU A 211 -4.00 -12.06 16.11
C GLU A 211 -5.40 -11.72 15.56
N ALA A 212 -5.52 -10.62 14.85
CA ALA A 212 -6.80 -10.17 14.28
C ALA A 212 -7.35 -11.11 13.20
N ARG A 213 -6.46 -11.83 12.50
CA ARG A 213 -6.78 -12.84 11.47
C ARG A 213 -7.01 -14.24 12.06
N GLY A 214 -6.66 -14.48 13.31
CA GLY A 214 -6.75 -15.79 13.97
C GLY A 214 -5.67 -16.78 13.54
N CYS A 215 -4.48 -16.27 13.22
CA CYS A 215 -3.30 -17.06 12.79
C CYS A 215 -2.30 -17.20 13.95
#